data_429de26b0ab4fa723a6f06530cde86b7
#
_entry.id   429de26b0ab4fa723a6f06530cde86b7
#
_cell.length_a   1.000
_cell.length_b   1.000
_cell.length_c   1.000
_cell.angle_alpha   90.00
_cell.angle_beta   90.00
_cell.angle_gamma   90.00
#
_symmetry.space_group_name_H-M   'P 1'
#
loop_
_entity.id
_entity.type
_entity.pdbx_description
1 polymer ?
#
loop_
_entity_poly.entity_id
_entity_poly.type
_entity_poly.pdbx_seq_one_letter_code
_entity_poly.pdbx_strand_id
1 'polypeptide(L)'
;MAKYDISKQALEDLYKIWEYTVDTWSETQADKYYQLLENAMDEIGSNPQKTGKPYDEIITGLKGYHAGKHLVFYIIQENSRAFIVRILHEKMDYKRHF
;
A
#
# COMPACT_ATOMS: atom_id res chain seq x y z
N MET A 1 -1.36 5.70 17.24
CA MET A 1 -0.03 5.71 16.60
C MET A 1 0.02 4.70 15.47
N ALA A 2 0.59 5.09 14.34
CA ALA A 2 0.72 4.18 13.20
C ALA A 2 1.73 3.08 13.53
N LYS A 3 1.42 1.86 13.12
CA LYS A 3 2.28 0.69 13.32
C LYS A 3 3.29 0.51 12.19
N TYR A 4 3.30 1.44 11.25
CA TYR A 4 4.14 1.42 10.05
C TYR A 4 4.59 2.83 9.71
N ASP A 5 5.64 2.91 8.92
CA ASP A 5 6.07 4.17 8.33
C ASP A 5 5.58 4.18 6.88
N ILE A 6 5.42 5.35 6.30
CA ILE A 6 4.90 5.48 4.93
C ILE A 6 5.71 6.51 4.15
N SER A 7 6.03 6.20 2.90
CA SER A 7 6.78 7.09 2.03
C SER A 7 5.92 8.24 1.54
N LYS A 8 6.56 9.32 1.14
CA LYS A 8 5.88 10.46 0.53
C LYS A 8 5.13 10.05 -0.74
N GLN A 9 5.74 9.19 -1.56
CA GLN A 9 5.11 8.70 -2.78
C GLN A 9 3.88 7.85 -2.51
N ALA A 10 3.94 7.01 -1.47
CA ALA A 10 2.77 6.22 -1.09
C ALA A 10 1.63 7.10 -0.59
N LEU A 11 1.94 8.16 0.13
CA LEU A 11 0.92 9.15 0.54
C LEU A 11 0.28 9.81 -0.68
N GLU A 12 1.08 10.17 -1.68
CA GLU A 12 0.57 10.73 -2.93
C GLU A 12 -0.30 9.73 -3.69
N ASP A 13 0.13 8.46 -3.73
CA ASP A 13 -0.67 7.38 -4.33
C ASP A 13 -2.03 7.28 -3.65
N LEU A 14 -2.05 7.29 -2.32
CA LEU A 14 -3.25 7.18 -1.53
C LEU A 14 -4.22 8.35 -1.80
N TYR A 15 -3.69 9.55 -1.88
CA TYR A 15 -4.46 10.74 -2.20
C TYR A 15 -5.08 10.67 -3.59
N LYS A 16 -4.30 10.26 -4.59
CA LYS A 16 -4.78 10.11 -5.97
C LYS A 16 -5.86 9.03 -6.09
N ILE A 17 -5.72 7.95 -5.35
CA ILE A 17 -6.73 6.89 -5.30
C ILE A 17 -8.03 7.46 -4.75
N TRP A 18 -7.95 8.24 -3.67
CA TRP A 18 -9.13 8.88 -3.06
C TRP A 18 -9.81 9.82 -4.04
N GLU A 19 -9.05 10.72 -4.68
CA GLU A 19 -9.57 11.67 -5.67
C GLU A 19 -10.27 10.95 -6.82
N TYR A 20 -9.62 9.93 -7.37
CA TYR A 20 -10.17 9.15 -8.48
C TYR A 20 -11.50 8.50 -8.07
N THR A 21 -11.57 7.97 -6.86
CA THR A 21 -12.77 7.30 -6.36
C THR A 21 -13.91 8.30 -6.14
N VAL A 22 -13.59 9.48 -5.62
CA VAL A 22 -14.59 10.57 -5.47
C VAL A 22 -15.16 10.94 -6.84
N ASP A 23 -14.29 11.18 -7.81
CA ASP A 23 -14.69 11.62 -9.15
C ASP A 23 -15.47 10.55 -9.92
N THR A 24 -15.11 9.29 -9.73
CA THR A 24 -15.71 8.16 -10.47
C THR A 24 -16.99 7.65 -9.80
N TRP A 25 -17.02 7.66 -8.48
CA TRP A 25 -18.14 7.08 -7.70
C TRP A 25 -18.78 8.11 -6.78
N SER A 26 -18.21 8.33 -5.61
CA SER A 26 -18.73 9.25 -4.62
C SER A 26 -17.74 9.44 -3.48
N GLU A 27 -17.96 10.48 -2.67
CA GLU A 27 -17.18 10.68 -1.44
C GLU A 27 -17.35 9.53 -0.46
N THR A 28 -18.57 9.05 -0.30
CA THR A 28 -18.87 7.92 0.59
C THR A 28 -18.08 6.68 0.18
N GLN A 29 -18.05 6.38 -1.11
CA GLN A 29 -17.32 5.23 -1.63
C GLN A 29 -15.81 5.42 -1.46
N ALA A 30 -15.32 6.64 -1.68
CA ALA A 30 -13.91 6.97 -1.51
C ALA A 30 -13.47 6.78 -0.05
N ASP A 31 -14.29 7.21 0.91
CA ASP A 31 -13.99 7.03 2.33
C ASP A 31 -13.94 5.56 2.72
N LYS A 32 -14.85 4.76 2.20
CA LYS A 32 -14.86 3.31 2.44
C LYS A 32 -13.62 2.64 1.87
N TYR A 33 -13.23 3.02 0.67
CA TYR A 33 -12.05 2.44 0.02
C TYR A 33 -10.76 2.86 0.74
N TYR A 34 -10.70 4.12 1.15
CA TYR A 34 -9.58 4.62 1.96
C TYR A 34 -9.44 3.79 3.24
N GLN A 35 -10.56 3.53 3.91
CA GLN A 35 -10.54 2.73 5.14
C GLN A 35 -10.06 1.30 4.87
N LEU A 36 -10.44 0.73 3.74
CA LEU A 36 -9.98 -0.60 3.34
C LEU A 36 -8.45 -0.62 3.19
N LEU A 37 -7.89 0.41 2.56
CA LEU A 37 -6.44 0.52 2.40
C LEU A 37 -5.73 0.76 3.74
N GLU A 38 -6.31 1.60 4.58
CA GLU A 38 -5.79 1.84 5.93
C GLU A 38 -5.74 0.56 6.75
N ASN A 39 -6.81 -0.22 6.71
CA ASN A 39 -6.88 -1.51 7.41
C ASN A 39 -5.79 -2.46 6.92
N ALA A 40 -5.55 -2.47 5.61
CA ALA A 40 -4.48 -3.30 5.03
C ALA A 40 -3.10 -2.86 5.54
N MET A 41 -2.86 -1.56 5.60
CA MET A 41 -1.60 -1.04 6.13
C MET A 41 -1.42 -1.36 7.62
N ASP A 42 -2.50 -1.32 8.40
CA ASP A 42 -2.47 -1.71 9.81
C ASP A 42 -2.14 -3.19 9.98
N GLU A 43 -2.68 -4.06 9.12
CA GLU A 43 -2.34 -5.48 9.13
C GLU A 43 -0.86 -5.69 8.82
N ILE A 44 -0.35 -4.99 7.81
CA ILE A 44 1.08 -5.02 7.46
C ILE A 44 1.92 -4.59 8.67
N GLY A 45 1.54 -3.50 9.31
CA GLY A 45 2.26 -2.98 10.47
C GLY A 45 2.26 -3.93 11.65
N SER A 46 1.18 -4.68 11.83
CA SER A 46 1.04 -5.62 12.94
C SER A 46 1.87 -6.88 12.75
N ASN A 47 2.05 -7.33 11.50
CA ASN A 47 2.79 -8.56 11.21
C ASN A 47 3.41 -8.50 9.82
N PRO A 48 4.44 -7.67 9.62
CA PRO A 48 5.00 -7.46 8.28
C PRO A 48 5.62 -8.71 7.67
N GLN A 49 6.14 -9.63 8.48
CA GLN A 49 6.77 -10.84 7.98
C GLN A 49 5.80 -11.79 7.29
N LYS A 50 4.55 -11.86 7.80
CA LYS A 50 3.58 -12.84 7.34
C LYS A 50 2.49 -12.28 6.44
N THR A 51 2.29 -10.97 6.42
CA THR A 51 1.15 -10.36 5.74
C THR A 51 1.29 -10.37 4.22
N GLY A 52 2.38 -9.87 3.69
CA GLY A 52 2.57 -9.74 2.25
C GLY A 52 3.31 -10.91 1.63
N LYS A 53 3.28 -10.95 0.29
CA LYS A 53 4.03 -11.92 -0.51
C LYS A 53 5.32 -11.28 -1.01
N PRO A 54 6.39 -12.09 -1.24
CA PRO A 54 7.63 -11.53 -1.76
C PRO A 54 7.52 -11.10 -3.23
N TYR A 55 8.19 -10.00 -3.55
CA TYR A 55 8.35 -9.46 -4.90
C TYR A 55 9.82 -9.20 -5.16
N ASP A 56 10.66 -10.17 -4.83
CA ASP A 56 12.12 -10.06 -4.96
C ASP A 56 12.57 -9.87 -6.41
N GLU A 57 11.75 -10.28 -7.37
CA GLU A 57 12.04 -10.08 -8.80
C GLU A 57 12.01 -8.61 -9.20
N ILE A 58 11.37 -7.77 -8.40
CA ILE A 58 11.38 -6.31 -8.61
C ILE A 58 12.52 -5.69 -7.82
N ILE A 59 12.50 -5.87 -6.49
CA ILE A 59 13.55 -5.40 -5.59
C ILE A 59 13.70 -6.42 -4.48
N THR A 60 14.93 -6.80 -4.15
CA THR A 60 15.20 -7.73 -3.06
C THR A 60 14.60 -7.20 -1.76
N GLY A 61 13.81 -8.02 -1.09
CA GLY A 61 13.17 -7.65 0.18
C GLY A 61 11.83 -6.95 0.04
N LEU A 62 11.42 -6.64 -1.19
CA LEU A 62 10.12 -6.00 -1.40
C LEU A 62 9.01 -7.01 -1.17
N LYS A 63 7.97 -6.57 -0.47
CA LYS A 63 6.76 -7.36 -0.25
C LYS A 63 5.55 -6.57 -0.72
N GLY A 64 4.49 -7.29 -1.11
CA GLY A 64 3.25 -6.67 -1.55
C GLY A 64 2.05 -7.36 -0.93
N TYR A 65 1.07 -6.57 -0.50
CA TYR A 65 -0.16 -7.08 0.09
C TYR A 65 -1.35 -6.56 -0.70
N HIS A 66 -2.16 -7.48 -1.20
CA HIS A 66 -3.32 -7.14 -2.03
C HIS A 66 -4.48 -6.64 -1.17
N ALA A 67 -4.96 -5.46 -1.48
CA ALA A 67 -6.10 -4.84 -0.80
C ALA A 67 -7.03 -4.23 -1.85
N GLY A 68 -8.23 -4.77 -1.98
CA GLY A 68 -9.16 -4.34 -3.02
C GLY A 68 -8.56 -4.55 -4.42
N LYS A 69 -8.43 -3.48 -5.17
CA LYS A 69 -7.84 -3.50 -6.52
C LYS A 69 -6.42 -2.95 -6.53
N HIS A 70 -5.80 -2.83 -5.37
CA HIS A 70 -4.47 -2.25 -5.24
C HIS A 70 -3.52 -3.21 -4.52
N LEU A 71 -2.24 -3.00 -4.74
CA LEU A 71 -1.17 -3.68 -4.01
C LEU A 71 -0.44 -2.64 -3.17
N VAL A 72 -0.32 -2.94 -1.89
CA VAL A 72 0.43 -2.11 -0.95
C VAL A 72 1.82 -2.71 -0.85
N PHE A 73 2.80 -2.04 -1.46
CA PHE A 73 4.19 -2.49 -1.46
C PHE A 73 4.94 -1.93 -0.26
N TYR A 74 5.70 -2.78 0.40
CA TYR A 74 6.45 -2.38 1.59
C TYR A 74 7.74 -3.17 1.73
N ILE A 75 8.63 -2.64 2.54
CA ILE A 75 9.84 -3.33 2.97
C ILE A 75 9.84 -3.40 4.49
N ILE A 76 10.62 -4.31 5.04
CA ILE A 76 10.80 -4.40 6.49
C ILE A 76 12.14 -3.74 6.80
N GLN A 77 12.09 -2.69 7.61
CA GLN A 77 13.27 -1.91 7.98
C GLN A 77 14.11 -2.66 9.04
N GLU A 78 15.31 -2.17 9.28
CA GLU A 78 16.20 -2.76 10.29
C GLU A 78 15.58 -2.76 11.68
N ASN A 79 14.74 -1.76 11.98
CA ASN A 79 14.01 -1.69 13.25
C ASN A 79 12.79 -2.61 13.29
N SER A 80 12.62 -3.47 12.30
CA SER A 80 11.51 -4.42 12.15
C SER A 80 10.15 -3.77 11.83
N ARG A 81 10.10 -2.46 11.62
CA ARG A 81 8.87 -1.77 11.20
C ARG A 81 8.71 -1.84 9.69
N ALA A 82 7.47 -2.01 9.26
CA ALA A 82 7.15 -1.94 7.83
C ALA A 82 7.28 -0.49 7.34
N PHE A 83 7.81 -0.33 6.15
CA PHE A 83 7.87 0.96 5.46
C PHE A 83 7.07 0.82 4.16
N ILE A 84 5.93 1.47 4.09
CA ILE A 84 5.06 1.43 2.91
C ILE A 84 5.70 2.30 1.83
N VAL A 85 6.11 1.69 0.72
CA VAL A 85 6.85 2.40 -0.33
C VAL A 85 5.97 2.87 -1.48
N ARG A 86 4.99 2.08 -1.92
CA ARG A 86 4.04 2.44 -2.97
C ARG A 86 2.71 1.74 -2.79
N ILE A 87 1.64 2.37 -3.29
CA ILE A 87 0.32 1.74 -3.40
C ILE A 87 -0.06 1.82 -4.88
N LEU A 88 -0.06 0.68 -5.58
CA LEU A 88 -0.24 0.63 -7.02
C LEU A 88 -1.45 -0.22 -7.39
N HIS A 89 -2.13 0.18 -8.47
CA HIS A 89 -3.25 -0.59 -8.99
C HIS A 89 -2.76 -1.96 -9.48
N GLU A 90 -3.56 -3.00 -9.26
CA GLU A 90 -3.19 -4.38 -9.59
C GLU A 90 -2.84 -4.61 -11.07
N LYS A 91 -3.32 -3.76 -11.96
CA LYS A 91 -3.08 -3.86 -13.41
C LYS A 91 -1.88 -3.04 -13.90
N MET A 92 -1.20 -2.33 -13.01
CA MET A 92 -0.02 -1.55 -13.38
C MET A 92 1.19 -2.45 -13.59
N ASP A 93 2.11 -2.01 -14.43
CA ASP A 93 3.42 -2.64 -14.56
C ASP A 93 4.28 -2.15 -13.38
N TYR A 94 4.34 -2.95 -12.33
CA TYR A 94 4.98 -2.57 -11.08
C TYR A 94 6.44 -2.16 -11.24
N LYS A 95 7.18 -2.84 -12.12
CA LYS A 95 8.60 -2.57 -12.33
C LYS A 95 8.88 -1.14 -12.75
N ARG A 96 7.94 -0.51 -13.44
CA ARG A 96 8.08 0.87 -13.92
C ARG A 96 8.00 1.89 -12.79
N HIS A 97 7.54 1.48 -11.62
CA HIS A 97 7.30 2.39 -10.49
C HIS A 97 8.36 2.27 -9.39
N PHE A 98 9.40 1.48 -9.63
CA PHE A 98 10.48 1.29 -8.65
C PHE A 98 11.86 1.56 -9.23
#